data_81099c5a843f34d38183edf432854134
#
_entry.id   81099c5a843f34d38183edf432854134
#
_cell.length_a   1.000
_cell.length_b   1.000
_cell.length_c   1.000
_cell.angle_alpha   90.00
_cell.angle_beta   90.00
_cell.angle_gamma   90.00
#
_symmetry.space_group_name_H-M   'P 1'
#
loop_
_entity.id
_entity.type
_entity.pdbx_description
1 polymer ?
#
loop_
_entity_poly.entity_id
_entity_poly.type
_entity_poly.pdbx_seq_one_letter_code
_entity_poly.pdbx_strand_id
1 'polypeptide(L)'
;MKRTITSNGKNTKIAVSSYTKQKGNKLLQYTSTDNKTYEKSTLDLSDYSDMLSSVQTTDMYSDLKIVKNSVTVNGKSTVQIQAQLKGEDIAGLLAQLGLNGDNTQGTSSDYSSLSPITISLWIDKKTYYPVKQTIDMKDFMNEYLSSLVADSDMSYSKIKTSVTYKNFNKATKFSLPKACK
;
A
#
# COMPACT_ATOMS: atom_id res chain seq x y z
N MET A 1 -2.90 7.95 5.18
CA MET A 1 -3.71 6.75 4.86
C MET A 1 -4.84 6.63 5.88
N LYS A 2 -6.02 6.15 5.48
CA LYS A 2 -7.14 5.89 6.41
C LYS A 2 -7.49 4.42 6.34
N ARG A 3 -7.60 3.74 7.47
CA ARG A 3 -8.02 2.33 7.58
C ARG A 3 -9.26 2.25 8.46
N THR A 4 -10.15 1.32 8.15
CA THR A 4 -11.28 0.96 9.03
C THR A 4 -11.10 -0.51 9.39
N ILE A 5 -11.00 -0.80 10.66
CA ILE A 5 -10.90 -2.15 11.21
C ILE A 5 -12.22 -2.45 11.91
N THR A 6 -12.85 -3.56 11.59
CA THR A 6 -14.04 -4.04 12.28
C THR A 6 -13.63 -5.21 13.16
N SER A 7 -13.86 -5.10 14.45
CA SER A 7 -13.65 -6.17 15.42
C SER A 7 -14.87 -6.25 16.32
N ASN A 8 -15.44 -7.44 16.51
CA ASN A 8 -16.63 -7.68 17.34
C ASN A 8 -17.80 -6.71 17.02
N GLY A 9 -18.07 -6.49 15.73
CA GLY A 9 -19.11 -5.55 15.28
C GLY A 9 -18.78 -4.07 15.45
N LYS A 10 -17.66 -3.71 16.08
CA LYS A 10 -17.19 -2.33 16.24
C LYS A 10 -16.28 -1.90 15.11
N ASN A 11 -16.60 -0.80 14.46
CA ASN A 11 -15.76 -0.17 13.45
C ASN A 11 -14.78 0.83 14.11
N THR A 12 -13.49 0.51 14.06
CA THR A 12 -12.42 1.44 14.47
C THR A 12 -11.80 2.07 13.23
N LYS A 13 -11.80 3.39 13.16
CA LYS A 13 -11.16 4.15 12.07
C LYS A 13 -9.78 4.61 12.52
N ILE A 14 -8.75 4.17 11.82
CA ILE A 14 -7.36 4.62 12.05
C ILE A 14 -6.95 5.51 10.86
N ALA A 15 -6.48 6.72 11.16
CA ALA A 15 -5.88 7.61 10.19
C ALA A 15 -4.37 7.66 10.45
N VAL A 16 -3.57 7.33 9.44
CA VAL A 16 -2.11 7.42 9.51
C VAL A 16 -1.66 8.57 8.61
N SER A 17 -0.92 9.50 9.18
CA SER A 17 -0.24 10.58 8.46
C SER A 17 1.25 10.25 8.37
N SER A 18 1.81 10.29 7.16
CA SER A 18 3.23 10.06 6.94
C SER A 18 3.81 11.16 6.06
N TYR A 19 4.98 11.64 6.45
CA TYR A 19 5.77 12.62 5.71
C TYR A 19 7.16 12.04 5.50
N THR A 20 7.65 12.12 4.27
CA THR A 20 9.01 11.66 3.94
C THR A 20 9.80 12.82 3.35
N LYS A 21 11.01 13.03 3.85
CA LYS A 21 11.92 14.07 3.37
C LYS A 21 13.31 13.47 3.16
N GLN A 22 13.88 13.73 1.99
CA GLN A 22 15.27 13.39 1.73
C GLN A 22 16.22 14.40 2.40
N LYS A 23 17.26 13.88 3.06
CA LYS A 23 18.37 14.67 3.62
C LYS A 23 19.69 13.95 3.30
N GLY A 24 20.42 14.45 2.32
CA GLY A 24 21.62 13.75 1.81
C GLY A 24 21.24 12.38 1.25
N ASN A 25 21.94 11.36 1.70
CA ASN A 25 21.70 9.95 1.29
C ASN A 25 20.66 9.22 2.20
N LYS A 26 19.86 9.97 2.93
CA LYS A 26 18.87 9.40 3.86
C LYS A 26 17.47 9.90 3.58
N LEU A 27 16.48 9.02 3.78
CA LEU A 27 15.07 9.36 3.84
C LEU A 27 14.67 9.44 5.31
N LEU A 28 14.19 10.61 5.73
CA LEU A 28 13.59 10.82 7.04
C LEU A 28 12.09 10.64 6.90
N GLN A 29 11.54 9.64 7.53
CA GLN A 29 10.10 9.38 7.56
C GLN A 29 9.53 9.74 8.92
N TYR A 30 8.42 10.45 8.92
CA TYR A 30 7.66 10.85 10.10
C TYR A 30 6.26 10.26 10.00
N THR A 31 5.88 9.43 10.95
CA THR A 31 4.58 8.73 10.94
C THR A 31 3.79 9.05 12.21
N SER A 32 2.50 9.28 12.06
CA SER A 32 1.59 9.59 13.17
C SER A 32 0.22 8.96 12.94
N THR A 33 -0.38 8.47 14.01
CA THR A 33 -1.76 7.96 14.03
C THR A 33 -2.76 8.96 14.63
N ASP A 34 -2.27 10.00 15.29
CA ASP A 34 -3.08 11.03 15.96
C ASP A 34 -2.93 12.43 15.37
N ASN A 35 -2.03 12.63 14.40
CA ASN A 35 -1.59 13.92 13.84
C ASN A 35 -0.98 14.91 14.84
N LYS A 36 -0.61 14.44 16.03
CA LYS A 36 -0.03 15.27 17.10
C LYS A 36 1.40 14.87 17.37
N THR A 37 1.62 13.57 17.55
CA THR A 37 2.93 12.99 17.82
C THR A 37 3.44 12.25 16.60
N TYR A 38 4.68 12.52 16.19
CA TYR A 38 5.29 11.88 15.03
C TYR A 38 6.49 11.06 15.45
N GLU A 39 6.44 9.78 15.14
CA GLU A 39 7.61 8.90 15.21
C GLU A 39 8.48 9.14 13.99
N LYS A 40 9.79 9.27 14.24
CA LYS A 40 10.79 9.47 13.19
C LYS A 40 11.56 8.19 12.97
N SER A 41 11.60 7.75 11.73
CA SER A 41 12.50 6.71 11.26
C SER A 41 13.44 7.24 10.18
N THR A 42 14.52 6.54 9.96
CA THR A 42 15.53 6.88 8.96
C THR A 42 15.85 5.65 8.14
N LEU A 43 15.81 5.79 6.82
CA LEU A 43 16.15 4.75 5.86
C LEU A 43 17.25 5.28 4.94
N ASP A 44 18.21 4.46 4.57
CA ASP A 44 19.18 4.83 3.56
C ASP A 44 18.54 4.83 2.17
N LEU A 45 18.95 5.78 1.33
CA LEU A 45 18.33 5.95 0.00
C LEU A 45 18.63 4.75 -0.92
N SER A 46 19.78 4.09 -0.74
CA SER A 46 20.12 2.85 -1.42
C SER A 46 19.12 1.74 -1.10
N ASP A 47 18.88 1.49 0.19
CA ASP A 47 17.98 0.43 0.66
C ASP A 47 16.54 0.66 0.16
N TYR A 48 16.12 1.93 0.14
CA TYR A 48 14.82 2.31 -0.42
C TYR A 48 14.75 2.09 -1.93
N SER A 49 15.83 2.39 -2.66
CA SER A 49 15.92 2.15 -4.10
C SER A 49 15.87 0.66 -4.43
N ASP A 50 16.60 -0.16 -3.68
CA ASP A 50 16.63 -1.62 -3.84
C ASP A 50 15.25 -2.24 -3.54
N MET A 51 14.60 -1.78 -2.47
CA MET A 51 13.24 -2.17 -2.15
C MET A 51 12.26 -1.82 -3.27
N LEU A 52 12.32 -0.60 -3.83
CA LEU A 52 11.46 -0.20 -4.95
C LEU A 52 11.74 -1.03 -6.20
N SER A 53 12.99 -1.33 -6.49
CA SER A 53 13.39 -2.12 -7.66
C SER A 53 12.88 -3.56 -7.56
N SER A 54 12.90 -4.15 -6.36
CA SER A 54 12.39 -5.51 -6.13
C SER A 54 10.88 -5.64 -6.31
N VAL A 55 10.13 -4.54 -6.18
CA VAL A 55 8.64 -4.52 -6.25
C VAL A 55 8.12 -4.13 -7.64
N GLN A 56 8.99 -3.73 -8.58
CA GLN A 56 8.56 -3.20 -9.89
C GLN A 56 8.61 -4.20 -11.05
N THR A 57 8.82 -5.48 -10.79
CA THR A 57 8.85 -6.47 -11.87
C THR A 57 7.44 -6.86 -12.30
N THR A 58 7.21 -6.90 -13.61
CA THR A 58 5.92 -7.33 -14.19
C THR A 58 5.58 -8.78 -13.86
N ASP A 59 6.58 -9.58 -13.53
CA ASP A 59 6.46 -11.00 -13.23
C ASP A 59 5.73 -11.29 -11.91
N MET A 60 5.64 -10.28 -11.03
CA MET A 60 4.87 -10.36 -9.78
C MET A 60 3.36 -10.45 -10.01
N TYR A 61 2.88 -10.04 -11.18
CA TYR A 61 1.45 -9.94 -11.45
C TYR A 61 0.97 -11.07 -12.34
N SER A 62 -0.11 -11.71 -11.95
CA SER A 62 -0.88 -12.66 -12.76
C SER A 62 -2.23 -12.06 -13.15
N ASP A 63 -2.92 -12.75 -14.06
CA ASP A 63 -4.30 -12.42 -14.49
C ASP A 63 -4.47 -10.95 -14.92
N LEU A 64 -3.46 -10.39 -15.59
CA LEU A 64 -3.53 -9.03 -16.09
C LEU A 64 -4.63 -8.90 -17.15
N LYS A 65 -5.62 -8.07 -16.89
CA LYS A 65 -6.73 -7.84 -17.81
C LYS A 65 -7.20 -6.39 -17.82
N ILE A 66 -7.66 -5.95 -19.00
CA ILE A 66 -8.38 -4.69 -19.13
C ILE A 66 -9.83 -4.93 -18.69
N VAL A 67 -10.24 -4.27 -17.60
CA VAL A 67 -11.60 -4.36 -17.07
C VAL A 67 -12.52 -3.36 -17.75
N LYS A 68 -12.01 -2.15 -18.03
CA LYS A 68 -12.74 -1.10 -18.74
C LYS A 68 -11.81 -0.34 -19.66
N ASN A 69 -12.18 -0.27 -20.93
CA ASN A 69 -11.41 0.46 -21.94
C ASN A 69 -11.53 1.98 -21.81
N SER A 70 -12.59 2.48 -21.17
CA SER A 70 -12.79 3.91 -20.95
C SER A 70 -13.62 4.14 -19.70
N VAL A 71 -13.05 4.87 -18.76
CA VAL A 71 -13.73 5.34 -17.55
C VAL A 71 -13.14 6.68 -17.12
N THR A 72 -13.98 7.62 -16.72
CA THR A 72 -13.50 8.91 -16.23
C THR A 72 -13.11 8.82 -14.77
N VAL A 73 -11.86 9.12 -14.45
CA VAL A 73 -11.34 9.21 -13.09
C VAL A 73 -10.64 10.56 -12.90
N ASN A 74 -11.07 11.34 -11.93
CA ASN A 74 -10.52 12.68 -11.65
C ASN A 74 -10.48 13.59 -12.89
N GLY A 75 -11.51 13.55 -13.72
CA GLY A 75 -11.62 14.34 -14.94
C GLY A 75 -10.77 13.85 -16.12
N LYS A 76 -10.14 12.68 -16.02
CA LYS A 76 -9.30 12.09 -17.05
C LYS A 76 -9.95 10.84 -17.63
N SER A 77 -9.87 10.66 -18.96
CA SER A 77 -10.26 9.41 -19.62
C SER A 77 -9.17 8.37 -19.37
N THR A 78 -9.53 7.26 -18.73
CA THR A 78 -8.58 6.23 -18.30
C THR A 78 -8.96 4.85 -18.83
N VAL A 79 -7.96 3.98 -18.94
CA VAL A 79 -8.14 2.52 -19.03
C VAL A 79 -8.01 1.97 -17.60
N GLN A 80 -8.92 1.09 -17.22
CA GLN A 80 -8.81 0.33 -15.98
C GLN A 80 -8.22 -1.05 -16.26
N ILE A 81 -7.09 -1.31 -15.65
CA ILE A 81 -6.41 -2.61 -15.66
C ILE A 81 -6.58 -3.25 -14.29
N GLN A 82 -6.77 -4.55 -14.26
CA GLN A 82 -6.76 -5.35 -13.04
C GLN A 82 -5.70 -6.45 -13.16
N ALA A 83 -5.03 -6.72 -12.07
CA ALA A 83 -4.07 -7.80 -11.93
C ALA A 83 -4.19 -8.42 -10.54
N GLN A 84 -3.67 -9.62 -10.39
CA GLN A 84 -3.52 -10.30 -9.10
C GLN A 84 -2.03 -10.34 -8.74
N LEU A 85 -1.71 -10.03 -7.49
CA LEU A 85 -0.40 -10.22 -6.93
C LEU A 85 -0.32 -11.63 -6.34
N LYS A 86 0.70 -12.38 -6.76
CA LYS A 86 0.94 -13.73 -6.27
C LYS A 86 1.37 -13.71 -4.79
N GLY A 87 1.05 -14.79 -4.08
CA GLY A 87 1.37 -14.91 -2.65
C GLY A 87 2.87 -14.77 -2.35
N GLU A 88 3.73 -15.35 -3.18
CA GLU A 88 5.19 -15.27 -3.06
C GLU A 88 5.75 -13.84 -3.10
N ASP A 89 5.05 -12.92 -3.78
CA ASP A 89 5.48 -11.52 -3.97
C ASP A 89 4.87 -10.55 -2.93
N ILE A 90 4.01 -11.06 -2.06
CA ILE A 90 3.25 -10.25 -1.10
C ILE A 90 4.16 -9.62 -0.03
N ALA A 91 5.24 -10.29 0.36
CA ALA A 91 6.17 -9.76 1.37
C ALA A 91 6.71 -8.37 0.97
N GLY A 92 7.10 -8.20 -0.29
CA GLY A 92 7.55 -6.92 -0.83
C GLY A 92 6.46 -5.83 -0.80
N LEU A 93 5.23 -6.19 -1.13
CA LEU A 93 4.11 -5.25 -1.06
C LEU A 93 3.77 -4.84 0.38
N LEU A 94 3.79 -5.78 1.32
CA LEU A 94 3.56 -5.48 2.75
C LEU A 94 4.63 -4.55 3.30
N ALA A 95 5.90 -4.74 2.91
CA ALA A 95 6.99 -3.84 3.24
C ALA A 95 6.73 -2.41 2.71
N GLN A 96 6.34 -2.30 1.45
CA GLN A 96 6.04 -1.01 0.82
C GLN A 96 4.88 -0.27 1.50
N LEU A 97 3.89 -1.02 2.00
CA LEU A 97 2.74 -0.46 2.71
C LEU A 97 3.03 -0.16 4.19
N GLY A 98 4.26 -0.43 4.67
CA GLY A 98 4.63 -0.28 6.07
C GLY A 98 3.85 -1.23 6.98
N LEU A 99 3.48 -2.39 6.47
CA LEU A 99 2.72 -3.42 7.18
C LEU A 99 3.59 -4.55 7.70
N ASN A 100 4.89 -4.51 7.44
CA ASN A 100 5.85 -5.39 8.10
C ASN A 100 5.92 -4.97 9.56
N GLY A 101 5.27 -5.74 10.43
CA GLY A 101 5.49 -5.58 11.86
C GLY A 101 6.95 -5.87 12.20
N ASP A 102 7.51 -5.15 13.17
CA ASP A 102 8.90 -5.29 13.67
C ASP A 102 9.26 -6.71 14.19
N ASN A 103 8.37 -7.68 14.06
CA ASN A 103 8.50 -9.02 14.64
C ASN A 103 8.68 -10.16 13.63
N THR A 104 8.97 -9.90 12.37
CA THR A 104 9.31 -10.98 11.44
C THR A 104 10.81 -11.24 11.38
N GLN A 105 11.46 -11.40 12.54
CA GLN A 105 12.70 -12.16 12.60
C GLN A 105 12.35 -13.64 12.39
N GLY A 106 12.52 -14.12 11.16
CA GLY A 106 12.89 -15.51 10.98
C GLY A 106 11.88 -16.48 10.41
N THR A 107 10.73 -16.06 9.90
CA THR A 107 9.98 -16.96 9.01
C THR A 107 9.55 -16.18 7.78
N SER A 108 10.08 -16.55 6.63
CA SER A 108 9.43 -16.28 5.35
C SER A 108 8.08 -16.99 5.44
N SER A 109 7.05 -16.26 5.89
CA SER A 109 5.69 -16.80 5.90
C SER A 109 5.37 -17.17 4.46
N ASP A 110 5.12 -18.44 4.22
CA ASP A 110 4.71 -18.93 2.90
C ASP A 110 3.29 -18.43 2.63
N TYR A 111 3.20 -17.31 1.93
CA TYR A 111 1.92 -16.73 1.53
C TYR A 111 1.36 -17.36 0.24
N SER A 112 2.03 -18.37 -0.33
CA SER A 112 1.66 -18.97 -1.62
C SER A 112 0.30 -19.66 -1.58
N SER A 113 -0.11 -20.14 -0.41
CA SER A 113 -1.41 -20.80 -0.18
C SER A 113 -2.56 -19.84 0.08
N LEU A 114 -2.30 -18.54 0.27
CA LEU A 114 -3.32 -17.54 0.58
C LEU A 114 -3.92 -16.93 -0.70
N SER A 115 -5.14 -16.43 -0.58
CA SER A 115 -5.84 -15.75 -1.66
C SER A 115 -5.00 -14.61 -2.25
N PRO A 116 -4.94 -14.47 -3.58
CA PRO A 116 -4.16 -13.42 -4.21
C PRO A 116 -4.74 -12.04 -3.91
N ILE A 117 -3.87 -11.05 -3.84
CA ILE A 117 -4.25 -9.64 -3.66
C ILE A 117 -4.65 -9.04 -5.01
N THR A 118 -5.85 -8.50 -5.10
CA THR A 118 -6.33 -7.83 -6.31
C THR A 118 -5.89 -6.37 -6.36
N ILE A 119 -5.20 -6.01 -7.43
CA ILE A 119 -4.76 -4.65 -7.72
C ILE A 119 -5.52 -4.12 -8.94
N SER A 120 -6.08 -2.92 -8.83
CA SER A 120 -6.66 -2.21 -9.96
C SER A 120 -5.94 -0.89 -10.18
N LEU A 121 -5.59 -0.60 -11.43
CA LEU A 121 -4.87 0.59 -11.87
C LEU A 121 -5.66 1.31 -12.95
N TRP A 122 -5.81 2.62 -12.82
CA TRP A 122 -6.41 3.50 -13.83
C TRP A 122 -5.30 4.33 -14.47
N ILE A 123 -5.10 4.15 -15.76
CA ILE A 123 -4.05 4.78 -16.55
C ILE A 123 -4.71 5.83 -17.48
N ASP A 124 -4.22 7.05 -17.46
CA ASP A 124 -4.63 8.13 -18.34
C ASP A 124 -4.30 7.76 -19.81
N LYS A 125 -5.30 7.73 -20.68
CA LYS A 125 -5.14 7.38 -22.10
C LYS A 125 -4.23 8.34 -22.87
N LYS A 126 -4.10 9.58 -22.42
CA LYS A 126 -3.33 10.62 -23.11
C LYS A 126 -1.86 10.63 -22.68
N THR A 127 -1.61 10.46 -21.41
CA THR A 127 -0.26 10.63 -20.83
C THR A 127 0.38 9.31 -20.42
N TYR A 128 -0.39 8.23 -20.37
CA TYR A 128 0.02 6.91 -19.86
C TYR A 128 0.45 6.90 -18.40
N TYR A 129 0.20 7.98 -17.67
CA TYR A 129 0.48 8.03 -16.23
C TYR A 129 -0.64 7.41 -15.40
N PRO A 130 -0.32 6.79 -14.27
CA PRO A 130 -1.34 6.30 -13.36
C PRO A 130 -2.14 7.48 -12.78
N VAL A 131 -3.44 7.33 -12.70
CA VAL A 131 -4.37 8.32 -12.11
C VAL A 131 -4.84 7.87 -10.75
N LYS A 132 -5.07 6.55 -10.62
CA LYS A 132 -5.55 5.93 -9.40
C LYS A 132 -5.09 4.48 -9.34
N GLN A 133 -4.82 4.01 -8.15
CA GLN A 133 -4.59 2.60 -7.84
C GLN A 133 -5.46 2.18 -6.65
N THR A 134 -5.97 0.97 -6.67
CA THR A 134 -6.58 0.35 -5.49
C THR A 134 -6.01 -1.03 -5.28
N ILE A 135 -5.81 -1.38 -4.02
CA ILE A 135 -5.33 -2.68 -3.57
C ILE A 135 -6.37 -3.23 -2.61
N ASP A 136 -6.95 -4.37 -2.92
CA ASP A 136 -7.93 -5.06 -2.08
C ASP A 136 -7.28 -6.28 -1.45
N MET A 137 -7.16 -6.27 -0.14
CA MET A 137 -6.46 -7.29 0.65
C MET A 137 -7.39 -8.00 1.63
N LYS A 138 -8.72 -7.85 1.48
CA LYS A 138 -9.68 -8.36 2.45
C LYS A 138 -9.53 -9.88 2.63
N ASP A 139 -9.63 -10.62 1.55
CA ASP A 139 -9.67 -12.09 1.59
C ASP A 139 -8.30 -12.63 2.05
N PHE A 140 -7.21 -12.13 1.48
CA PHE A 140 -5.85 -12.43 1.91
C PHE A 140 -5.65 -12.24 3.43
N MET A 141 -6.05 -11.10 3.96
CA MET A 141 -5.85 -10.79 5.39
C MET A 141 -6.73 -11.62 6.30
N ASN A 142 -7.92 -12.01 5.87
CA ASN A 142 -8.77 -12.91 6.65
C ASN A 142 -8.17 -14.32 6.71
N GLU A 143 -7.69 -14.85 5.59
CA GLU A 143 -7.01 -16.15 5.54
C GLU A 143 -5.70 -16.12 6.35
N TYR A 144 -4.92 -15.05 6.23
CA TYR A 144 -3.71 -14.88 7.02
C TYR A 144 -4.00 -14.87 8.53
N LEU A 145 -5.03 -14.13 8.98
CA LEU A 145 -5.44 -14.17 10.39
C LEU A 145 -5.87 -15.56 10.83
N SER A 146 -6.65 -16.26 10.02
CA SER A 146 -7.09 -17.63 10.34
C SER A 146 -5.91 -18.60 10.44
N SER A 147 -4.83 -18.36 9.71
CA SER A 147 -3.61 -19.18 9.79
C SER A 147 -2.80 -18.92 11.07
N LEU A 148 -2.89 -17.70 11.64
CA LEU A 148 -2.15 -17.33 12.85
C LEU A 148 -2.87 -17.74 14.15
N VAL A 149 -4.19 -17.67 14.15
CA VAL A 149 -5.02 -17.91 15.34
C VAL A 149 -6.20 -18.80 14.92
N ALA A 150 -6.06 -20.09 15.16
CA ALA A 150 -7.17 -21.03 15.03
C ALA A 150 -8.28 -20.58 16.01
N ASP A 151 -9.53 -20.59 15.58
CA ASP A 151 -10.71 -20.17 16.36
C ASP A 151 -10.83 -18.66 16.67
N SER A 152 -10.21 -17.80 15.87
CA SER A 152 -10.40 -16.37 15.99
C SER A 152 -11.70 -15.90 15.32
N ASP A 153 -12.63 -15.34 16.09
CA ASP A 153 -13.82 -14.64 15.57
C ASP A 153 -13.47 -13.29 14.89
N MET A 154 -12.19 -12.96 14.78
CA MET A 154 -11.74 -11.73 14.15
C MET A 154 -11.77 -11.85 12.62
N SER A 155 -12.48 -10.94 11.98
CA SER A 155 -12.46 -10.84 10.53
C SER A 155 -12.49 -9.38 10.08
N TYR A 156 -11.92 -9.14 8.93
CA TYR A 156 -12.01 -7.84 8.27
C TYR A 156 -13.19 -7.83 7.31
N SER A 157 -14.10 -6.89 7.50
CA SER A 157 -15.18 -6.66 6.54
C SER A 157 -14.67 -5.95 5.28
N LYS A 158 -13.57 -5.17 5.41
CA LYS A 158 -12.95 -4.45 4.29
C LYS A 158 -11.51 -4.05 4.62
N ILE A 159 -10.58 -4.43 3.76
CA ILE A 159 -9.22 -3.86 3.73
C ILE A 159 -8.95 -3.43 2.30
N LYS A 160 -9.02 -2.14 2.05
CA LYS A 160 -8.79 -1.57 0.72
C LYS A 160 -7.96 -0.30 0.81
N THR A 161 -6.83 -0.30 0.12
CA THR A 161 -6.00 0.88 -0.06
C THR A 161 -6.37 1.56 -1.37
N SER A 162 -6.47 2.89 -1.38
CA SER A 162 -6.68 3.68 -2.59
C SER A 162 -5.66 4.80 -2.64
N VAL A 163 -4.89 4.83 -3.72
CA VAL A 163 -3.90 5.86 -4.01
C VAL A 163 -4.36 6.67 -5.21
N THR A 164 -4.27 7.97 -5.13
CA THR A 164 -4.56 8.90 -6.23
C THR A 164 -3.28 9.64 -6.60
N TYR A 165 -2.95 9.62 -7.88
CA TYR A 165 -1.77 10.28 -8.43
C TYR A 165 -2.15 11.60 -9.07
N LYS A 166 -1.44 12.66 -8.73
CA LYS A 166 -1.69 14.02 -9.22
C LYS A 166 -0.37 14.77 -9.42
N ASN A 167 -0.42 15.79 -10.26
CA ASN A 167 0.66 16.79 -10.39
C ASN A 167 2.04 16.19 -10.70
N PHE A 168 2.10 15.22 -11.62
CA PHE A 168 3.36 14.67 -12.09
C PHE A 168 4.29 15.79 -12.55
N ASN A 169 5.54 15.77 -12.05
CA ASN A 169 6.57 16.79 -12.30
C ASN A 169 6.19 18.21 -11.89
N LYS A 170 5.11 18.40 -11.12
CA LYS A 170 4.60 19.69 -10.63
C LYS A 170 4.39 19.68 -9.11
N ALA A 171 5.05 18.80 -8.40
CA ALA A 171 4.96 18.76 -6.95
C ALA A 171 5.52 20.05 -6.35
N THR A 172 4.72 20.77 -5.59
CA THR A 172 5.16 21.96 -4.87
C THR A 172 5.97 21.55 -3.64
N LYS A 173 6.95 22.40 -3.27
CA LYS A 173 7.66 22.23 -2.00
C LYS A 173 6.64 22.27 -0.85
N PHE A 174 6.73 21.34 0.06
CA PHE A 174 5.94 21.32 1.29
C PHE A 174 6.83 21.53 2.52
N SER A 175 6.27 22.09 3.57
CA SER A 175 6.93 22.20 4.87
C SER A 175 6.45 21.09 5.79
N LEU A 176 7.38 20.46 6.51
CA LEU A 176 7.02 19.51 7.55
C LEU A 176 6.18 20.22 8.63
N PRO A 177 5.15 19.56 9.18
CA PRO A 177 4.44 20.05 10.35
C PRO A 177 5.41 20.39 11.50
N LYS A 178 5.04 21.35 12.35
CA LYS A 178 5.88 21.73 13.50
C LYS A 178 6.15 20.53 14.43
N ALA A 179 5.21 19.61 14.54
CA ALA A 179 5.34 18.39 15.33
C ALA A 179 6.35 17.35 14.78
N CYS A 180 6.87 17.56 13.56
CA CYS A 180 7.94 16.74 12.96
C CYS A 180 9.35 17.36 13.15
N LYS A 181 9.48 18.43 13.93
CA LYS A 181 10.75 19.16 14.12
C LYS A 181 11.45 18.74 15.41
#